data_a4aa430ab6e0098c5732480fccee54fe
#
_entry.id   a4aa430ab6e0098c5732480fccee54fe
#
_cell.length_a   1.000
_cell.length_b   1.000
_cell.length_c   1.000
_cell.angle_alpha   90.00
_cell.angle_beta   90.00
_cell.angle_gamma   90.00
#
_symmetry.space_group_name_H-M   'P 1'
#
loop_
_entity.id
_entity.type
_entity.pdbx_description
1 polymer ?
#
loop_
_entity_poly.entity_id
_entity_poly.type
_entity_poly.pdbx_seq_one_letter_code
_entity_poly.pdbx_strand_id
1 'polypeptide(L)'
;MNQCLKNLNKIEFVVTYACTGRCKHCSEGEHANCGERIDPQIAADAVRKIAAEYDIKTVMTFGGEPLLYPDAVYAIMTAASELNIPRRQVITNGYFSKNADKIHEVAEQLAACGVNDLLLSVDAFHQETIPLNVVRQFAAEAKECDTRSVFSLRGW
;
A
#
# COMPACT_ATOMS: atom_id res chain seq x y z
N MET A 1 28.97 -1.26 12.27
CA MET A 1 27.52 -1.37 11.98
C MET A 1 26.76 -0.61 13.05
N ASN A 2 25.83 0.30 12.67
CA ASN A 2 25.03 1.06 13.63
C ASN A 2 24.14 0.08 14.44
N GLN A 3 24.14 0.20 15.77
CA GLN A 3 23.35 -0.70 16.62
C GLN A 3 21.84 -0.62 16.35
N CYS A 4 21.35 0.54 15.93
CA CYS A 4 19.93 0.73 15.55
C CYS A 4 19.51 -0.11 14.34
N LEU A 5 20.45 -0.49 13.46
CA LEU A 5 20.19 -1.29 12.26
C LEU A 5 20.30 -2.81 12.50
N LYS A 6 20.79 -3.26 13.67
CA LYS A 6 20.94 -4.70 13.95
C LYS A 6 19.62 -5.48 13.93
N ASN A 7 18.51 -4.80 14.20
CA ASN A 7 17.18 -5.40 14.26
C ASN A 7 16.25 -4.86 13.16
N LEU A 8 16.82 -4.36 12.05
CA LEU A 8 16.01 -3.92 10.92
C LEU A 8 15.27 -5.12 10.32
N ASN A 9 13.95 -5.13 10.44
CA ASN A 9 13.10 -6.23 9.96
C ASN A 9 11.87 -5.75 9.19
N LYS A 10 11.73 -4.42 9.01
CA LYS A 10 10.62 -3.80 8.27
C LYS A 10 11.14 -2.70 7.35
N ILE A 11 10.61 -2.66 6.13
CA ILE A 11 10.81 -1.59 5.15
C ILE A 11 9.47 -0.95 4.86
N GLU A 12 9.41 0.38 4.90
CA GLU A 12 8.22 1.17 4.62
C GLU A 12 8.50 2.14 3.48
N PHE A 13 7.62 2.16 2.49
CA PHE A 13 7.71 3.05 1.34
C PHE A 13 6.55 4.03 1.33
N VAL A 14 6.86 5.32 1.35
CA VAL A 14 5.92 6.39 0.96
C VAL A 14 5.90 6.43 -0.57
N VAL A 15 4.82 5.95 -1.17
CA VAL A 15 4.70 5.86 -2.64
C VAL A 15 4.51 7.23 -3.26
N THR A 16 3.67 8.05 -2.63
CA THR A 16 3.36 9.42 -3.05
C THR A 16 2.76 10.20 -1.88
N TYR A 17 2.83 11.52 -1.93
CA TYR A 17 2.08 12.41 -1.03
C TYR A 17 0.73 12.85 -1.63
N ALA A 18 0.46 12.55 -2.91
CA ALA A 18 -0.86 12.78 -3.49
C ALA A 18 -1.92 11.88 -2.84
N CYS A 19 -3.09 12.43 -2.54
CA CYS A 19 -4.18 11.69 -1.92
C CYS A 19 -5.55 12.16 -2.42
N THR A 20 -6.49 11.25 -2.52
CA THR A 20 -7.90 11.51 -2.81
C THR A 20 -8.68 11.97 -1.57
N GLY A 21 -8.20 11.65 -0.38
CA GLY A 21 -8.76 12.08 0.91
C GLY A 21 -8.20 13.42 1.38
N ARG A 22 -8.87 14.00 2.39
CA ARG A 22 -8.48 15.23 3.12
C ARG A 22 -8.76 15.04 4.61
N CYS A 23 -8.24 13.97 5.17
CA CYS A 23 -8.51 13.56 6.55
C CYS A 23 -7.88 14.53 7.54
N LYS A 24 -8.64 15.02 8.52
CA LYS A 24 -8.19 15.99 9.53
C LYS A 24 -7.05 15.48 10.41
N HIS A 25 -6.95 14.18 10.58
CA HIS A 25 -5.94 13.50 11.42
C HIS A 25 -4.80 12.88 10.62
N CYS A 26 -4.62 13.31 9.37
CA CYS A 26 -3.62 12.73 8.49
C CYS A 26 -2.20 12.89 9.05
N SER A 27 -1.46 11.79 9.21
CA SER A 27 -0.07 11.79 9.66
C SER A 27 0.89 12.45 8.68
N GLU A 28 0.53 12.45 7.38
CA GLU A 28 1.34 13.03 6.31
C GLU A 28 1.14 14.56 6.15
N GLY A 29 0.25 15.16 6.95
CA GLY A 29 -0.01 16.60 6.95
C GLY A 29 -0.79 17.09 5.74
N GLU A 30 -0.48 18.30 5.26
CA GLU A 30 -1.12 18.89 4.09
C GLU A 30 -0.67 18.17 2.82
N HIS A 31 -1.63 17.62 2.08
CA HIS A 31 -1.37 16.92 0.82
C HIS A 31 -1.06 17.93 -0.29
N ALA A 32 0.16 17.93 -0.74
CA ALA A 32 0.50 18.56 -2.01
C ALA A 32 -0.09 17.70 -3.13
N ASN A 33 -0.84 18.32 -4.07
CA ASN A 33 -1.21 17.69 -5.34
C ASN A 33 0.02 17.65 -6.27
N CYS A 34 1.17 17.25 -5.73
CA CYS A 34 2.36 17.03 -6.53
C CYS A 34 2.21 15.63 -7.14
N GLY A 35 2.30 15.51 -8.45
CA GLY A 35 2.34 14.22 -9.14
C GLY A 35 3.65 13.44 -8.88
N GLU A 36 4.37 13.80 -7.82
CA GLU A 36 5.60 13.12 -7.41
C GLU A 36 5.27 11.77 -6.80
N ARG A 37 5.99 10.78 -7.28
CA ARG A 37 5.90 9.41 -6.80
C ARG A 37 7.28 8.78 -6.75
N ILE A 38 7.41 7.73 -5.96
CA ILE A 38 8.61 6.93 -5.98
C ILE A 38 8.77 6.22 -7.34
N ASP A 39 10.00 6.15 -7.85
CA ASP A 39 10.29 5.36 -9.05
C ASP A 39 10.14 3.86 -8.73
N PRO A 40 9.32 3.11 -9.51
CA PRO A 40 9.04 1.71 -9.25
C PRO A 40 10.28 0.82 -9.24
N GLN A 41 11.21 1.05 -10.18
CA GLN A 41 12.41 0.22 -10.31
C GLN A 41 13.39 0.51 -9.18
N ILE A 42 13.59 1.78 -8.85
CA ILE A 42 14.46 2.19 -7.73
C ILE A 42 13.94 1.60 -6.41
N ALA A 43 12.63 1.62 -6.20
CA ALA A 43 12.02 1.07 -5.00
C ALA A 43 12.17 -0.47 -4.91
N ALA A 44 11.92 -1.18 -6.01
CA ALA A 44 12.11 -2.63 -6.07
C ALA A 44 13.59 -3.02 -5.82
N ASP A 45 14.54 -2.29 -6.39
CA ASP A 45 15.97 -2.52 -6.17
C ASP A 45 16.40 -2.21 -4.73
N ALA A 46 15.77 -1.22 -4.09
CA ALA A 46 15.99 -0.95 -2.67
C ALA A 46 15.52 -2.13 -1.80
N VAL A 47 14.36 -2.73 -2.08
CA VAL A 47 13.90 -3.95 -1.38
C VAL A 47 14.95 -5.06 -1.50
N ARG A 48 15.43 -5.34 -2.72
CA ARG A 48 16.41 -6.40 -2.98
C ARG A 48 17.72 -6.16 -2.24
N LYS A 49 18.25 -4.94 -2.30
CA LYS A 49 19.50 -4.55 -1.64
C LYS A 49 19.41 -4.64 -0.11
N ILE A 50 18.32 -4.14 0.47
CA ILE A 50 18.15 -4.14 1.92
C ILE A 50 17.94 -5.58 2.43
N ALA A 51 17.15 -6.39 1.74
CA ALA A 51 16.88 -7.77 2.12
C ALA A 51 18.11 -8.69 1.93
N ALA A 52 19.09 -8.30 1.11
CA ALA A 52 20.36 -9.01 1.01
C ALA A 52 21.25 -8.84 2.27
N GLU A 53 21.07 -7.76 3.02
CA GLU A 53 21.86 -7.41 4.20
C GLU A 53 21.13 -7.67 5.53
N TYR A 54 19.79 -7.68 5.51
CA TYR A 54 18.96 -7.74 6.72
C TYR A 54 17.84 -8.77 6.57
N ASP A 55 17.47 -9.40 7.69
CA ASP A 55 16.37 -10.37 7.75
C ASP A 55 15.01 -9.66 7.78
N ILE A 56 14.57 -9.16 6.62
CA ILE A 56 13.35 -8.40 6.48
C ILE A 56 12.12 -9.31 6.61
N LYS A 57 11.21 -8.97 7.52
CA LYS A 57 9.97 -9.70 7.79
C LYS A 57 8.73 -8.99 7.20
N THR A 58 8.83 -7.69 6.94
CA THR A 58 7.71 -6.89 6.46
C THR A 58 8.18 -5.87 5.44
N VAL A 59 7.47 -5.79 4.31
CA VAL A 59 7.51 -4.66 3.38
C VAL A 59 6.12 -4.04 3.37
N MET A 60 6.06 -2.72 3.52
CA MET A 60 4.83 -1.96 3.55
C MET A 60 4.86 -0.79 2.57
N THR A 61 3.77 -0.57 1.86
CA THR A 61 3.54 0.63 1.06
C THR A 61 2.38 1.45 1.64
N PHE A 62 2.57 2.74 1.70
CA PHE A 62 1.59 3.72 2.17
C PHE A 62 1.89 5.10 1.57
N GLY A 63 1.41 6.17 2.17
CA GLY A 63 1.65 7.56 1.80
C GLY A 63 0.35 8.35 1.79
N GLY A 64 0.13 9.23 0.82
CA GLY A 64 -1.17 9.82 0.57
C GLY A 64 -2.19 8.73 0.20
N GLU A 65 -2.32 8.44 -1.10
CA GLU A 65 -3.03 7.24 -1.58
C GLU A 65 -2.13 6.47 -2.54
N PRO A 66 -1.51 5.36 -2.12
CA PRO A 66 -0.51 4.65 -2.92
C PRO A 66 -1.08 4.06 -4.22
N LEU A 67 -2.38 3.71 -4.25
CA LEU A 67 -3.03 3.13 -5.41
C LEU A 67 -3.39 4.15 -6.51
N LEU A 68 -3.07 5.43 -6.32
CA LEU A 68 -2.99 6.39 -7.43
C LEU A 68 -1.84 6.08 -8.39
N TYR A 69 -0.80 5.41 -7.89
CA TYR A 69 0.38 4.97 -8.64
C TYR A 69 0.65 3.48 -8.36
N PRO A 70 -0.27 2.59 -8.79
CA PRO A 70 -0.24 1.18 -8.42
C PRO A 70 0.97 0.43 -8.99
N ASP A 71 1.55 0.90 -10.10
CA ASP A 71 2.78 0.36 -10.69
C ASP A 71 3.96 0.32 -9.71
N ALA A 72 4.13 1.36 -8.89
CA ALA A 72 5.16 1.38 -7.85
C ALA A 72 4.86 0.35 -6.74
N VAL A 73 3.60 0.23 -6.33
CA VAL A 73 3.18 -0.79 -5.36
C VAL A 73 3.46 -2.20 -5.89
N TYR A 74 3.09 -2.48 -7.15
CA TYR A 74 3.31 -3.79 -7.78
C TYR A 74 4.79 -4.15 -7.85
N ALA A 75 5.66 -3.22 -8.26
CA ALA A 75 7.09 -3.45 -8.35
C ALA A 75 7.71 -3.78 -6.98
N ILE A 76 7.34 -3.03 -5.94
CA ILE A 76 7.80 -3.24 -4.56
C ILE A 76 7.34 -4.61 -4.04
N MET A 77 6.05 -4.94 -4.22
CA MET A 77 5.46 -6.17 -3.68
C MET A 77 5.93 -7.41 -4.45
N THR A 78 6.12 -7.31 -5.76
CA THR A 78 6.74 -8.38 -6.56
C THR A 78 8.15 -8.68 -6.06
N ALA A 79 9.00 -7.66 -5.88
CA ALA A 79 10.34 -7.86 -5.35
C ALA A 79 10.33 -8.49 -3.95
N ALA A 80 9.40 -8.07 -3.08
CA ALA A 80 9.24 -8.65 -1.75
C ALA A 80 8.74 -10.12 -1.81
N SER A 81 7.86 -10.43 -2.77
CA SER A 81 7.34 -11.79 -2.98
C SER A 81 8.41 -12.75 -3.51
N GLU A 82 9.20 -12.31 -4.49
CA GLU A 82 10.36 -13.06 -5.03
C GLU A 82 11.37 -13.44 -3.94
N LEU A 83 11.56 -12.57 -2.95
CA LEU A 83 12.45 -12.78 -1.81
C LEU A 83 11.77 -13.54 -0.65
N ASN A 84 10.55 -14.00 -0.81
CA ASN A 84 9.76 -14.70 0.21
C ASN A 84 9.60 -13.91 1.52
N ILE A 85 9.56 -12.57 1.45
CA ILE A 85 9.31 -11.74 2.63
C ILE A 85 7.90 -12.04 3.15
N PRO A 86 7.74 -12.45 4.43
CA PRO A 86 6.49 -13.04 4.90
C PRO A 86 5.29 -12.10 4.86
N ARG A 87 5.48 -10.81 5.18
CA ARG A 87 4.39 -9.83 5.23
C ARG A 87 4.58 -8.76 4.18
N ARG A 88 3.64 -8.69 3.26
CA ARG A 88 3.60 -7.75 2.14
C ARG A 88 2.34 -6.92 2.25
N GLN A 89 2.49 -5.73 2.86
CA GLN A 89 1.38 -4.91 3.36
C GLN A 89 1.16 -3.68 2.49
N VAL A 90 -0.11 -3.39 2.20
CA VAL A 90 -0.55 -2.14 1.57
C VAL A 90 -1.53 -1.44 2.50
N ILE A 91 -1.28 -0.16 2.81
CA ILE A 91 -2.24 0.71 3.50
C ILE A 91 -2.83 1.66 2.46
N THR A 92 -4.15 1.69 2.34
CA THR A 92 -4.88 2.49 1.37
C THR A 92 -6.20 2.97 1.94
N ASN A 93 -6.69 4.10 1.46
CA ASN A 93 -8.04 4.56 1.74
C ASN A 93 -9.09 3.92 0.82
N GLY A 94 -8.66 3.16 -0.19
CA GLY A 94 -9.51 2.43 -1.13
C GLY A 94 -10.25 3.30 -2.15
N TYR A 95 -9.93 4.59 -2.24
CA TYR A 95 -10.56 5.51 -3.18
C TYR A 95 -9.55 6.11 -4.16
N PHE A 96 -9.06 5.32 -5.07
CA PHE A 96 -8.10 5.70 -6.13
C PHE A 96 -8.77 5.84 -7.50
N SER A 97 -9.96 5.26 -7.69
CA SER A 97 -10.75 5.31 -8.92
C SER A 97 -12.25 5.20 -8.62
N LYS A 98 -13.09 5.70 -9.55
CA LYS A 98 -14.54 5.46 -9.59
C LYS A 98 -14.93 4.44 -10.68
N ASN A 99 -13.97 4.04 -11.52
CA ASN A 99 -14.20 3.10 -12.60
C ASN A 99 -14.11 1.67 -12.06
N ALA A 100 -15.19 0.89 -12.21
CA ALA A 100 -15.29 -0.48 -11.71
C ALA A 100 -14.23 -1.40 -12.32
N ASP A 101 -13.98 -1.30 -13.62
CA ASP A 101 -12.98 -2.14 -14.31
C ASP A 101 -11.57 -1.85 -13.77
N LYS A 102 -11.26 -0.56 -13.50
CA LYS A 102 -9.98 -0.18 -12.90
C LYS A 102 -9.84 -0.66 -11.47
N ILE A 103 -10.92 -0.66 -10.69
CA ILE A 103 -10.92 -1.18 -9.32
C ILE A 103 -10.66 -2.68 -9.33
N HIS A 104 -11.32 -3.42 -10.22
CA HIS A 104 -11.11 -4.85 -10.40
C HIS A 104 -9.67 -5.17 -10.85
N GLU A 105 -9.18 -4.50 -11.90
CA GLU A 105 -7.79 -4.65 -12.38
C GLU A 105 -6.76 -4.46 -11.27
N VAL A 106 -6.92 -3.40 -10.45
CA VAL A 106 -6.00 -3.13 -9.33
C VAL A 106 -6.08 -4.24 -8.28
N ALA A 107 -7.27 -4.73 -7.95
CA ALA A 107 -7.44 -5.83 -7.01
C ALA A 107 -6.74 -7.12 -7.47
N GLU A 108 -6.93 -7.50 -8.76
CA GLU A 108 -6.25 -8.65 -9.37
C GLU A 108 -4.72 -8.50 -9.33
N GLN A 109 -4.20 -7.33 -9.70
CA GLN A 109 -2.76 -7.08 -9.73
C GLN A 109 -2.14 -7.07 -8.33
N LEU A 110 -2.84 -6.57 -7.29
CA LEU A 110 -2.37 -6.66 -5.91
C LEU A 110 -2.23 -8.12 -5.46
N ALA A 111 -3.19 -8.98 -5.79
CA ALA A 111 -3.11 -10.40 -5.52
C ALA A 111 -1.95 -11.05 -6.31
N ALA A 112 -1.85 -10.76 -7.61
CA ALA A 112 -0.83 -11.32 -8.51
C ALA A 112 0.60 -10.94 -8.07
N CYS A 113 0.85 -9.71 -7.60
CA CYS A 113 2.15 -9.29 -7.10
C CYS A 113 2.45 -9.78 -5.67
N GLY A 114 1.52 -10.50 -5.06
CA GLY A 114 1.71 -11.21 -3.80
C GLY A 114 1.44 -10.38 -2.53
N VAL A 115 0.64 -9.31 -2.61
CA VAL A 115 0.11 -8.64 -1.42
C VAL A 115 -0.66 -9.64 -0.57
N ASN A 116 -0.37 -9.73 0.72
CA ASN A 116 -1.04 -10.65 1.62
C ASN A 116 -1.53 -10.00 2.93
N ASP A 117 -1.45 -8.66 2.99
CA ASP A 117 -1.96 -7.87 4.10
C ASP A 117 -2.44 -6.51 3.57
N LEU A 118 -3.75 -6.38 3.33
CA LEU A 118 -4.38 -5.17 2.85
C LEU A 118 -5.09 -4.47 4.00
N LEU A 119 -4.61 -3.27 4.35
CA LEU A 119 -5.20 -2.41 5.37
C LEU A 119 -6.01 -1.30 4.71
N LEU A 120 -7.33 -1.32 4.94
CA LEU A 120 -8.23 -0.24 4.50
C LEU A 120 -8.44 0.76 5.63
N SER A 121 -8.15 2.02 5.36
CA SER A 121 -8.40 3.14 6.27
C SER A 121 -9.87 3.56 6.18
N VAL A 122 -10.70 3.06 7.10
CA VAL A 122 -12.15 3.30 7.12
C VAL A 122 -12.59 3.71 8.51
N ASP A 123 -12.72 5.01 8.75
CA ASP A 123 -13.22 5.59 9.98
C ASP A 123 -14.05 6.86 9.69
N ALA A 124 -14.56 7.51 10.73
CA ALA A 124 -15.41 8.70 10.59
C ALA A 124 -14.67 9.86 9.88
N PHE A 125 -13.37 10.03 10.11
CA PHE A 125 -12.59 11.10 9.50
C PHE A 125 -12.31 10.86 8.01
N HIS A 126 -12.05 9.60 7.64
CA HIS A 126 -11.92 9.22 6.24
C HIS A 126 -13.25 9.40 5.50
N GLN A 127 -14.38 9.03 6.13
CA GLN A 127 -15.70 9.12 5.52
C GLN A 127 -16.21 10.55 5.28
N GLU A 128 -15.58 11.57 5.87
CA GLU A 128 -15.90 12.98 5.55
C GLU A 128 -15.58 13.30 4.08
N THR A 129 -14.58 12.66 3.47
CA THR A 129 -14.10 12.98 2.12
C THR A 129 -14.01 11.78 1.17
N ILE A 130 -14.11 10.56 1.69
CA ILE A 130 -13.96 9.31 0.93
C ILE A 130 -15.30 8.57 0.85
N PRO A 131 -15.83 8.33 -0.38
CA PRO A 131 -17.11 7.66 -0.56
C PRO A 131 -17.06 6.18 -0.15
N LEU A 132 -17.80 5.80 0.87
CA LEU A 132 -17.79 4.44 1.42
C LEU A 132 -18.23 3.36 0.41
N ASN A 133 -19.11 3.69 -0.53
CA ASN A 133 -19.55 2.75 -1.55
C ASN A 133 -18.41 2.29 -2.47
N VAL A 134 -17.49 3.18 -2.82
CA VAL A 134 -16.30 2.85 -3.64
C VAL A 134 -15.32 1.98 -2.84
N VAL A 135 -15.10 2.31 -1.57
CA VAL A 135 -14.25 1.51 -0.68
C VAL A 135 -14.82 0.10 -0.50
N ARG A 136 -16.15 -0.03 -0.34
CA ARG A 136 -16.82 -1.34 -0.25
C ARG A 136 -16.67 -2.15 -1.53
N GLN A 137 -16.78 -1.50 -2.69
CA GLN A 137 -16.56 -2.16 -3.98
C GLN A 137 -15.13 -2.69 -4.05
N PHE A 138 -14.13 -1.87 -3.79
CA PHE A 138 -12.74 -2.31 -3.80
C PHE A 138 -12.47 -3.44 -2.80
N ALA A 139 -13.05 -3.36 -1.59
CA ALA A 139 -12.93 -4.41 -0.59
C ALA A 139 -13.52 -5.76 -1.06
N ALA A 140 -14.66 -5.72 -1.79
CA ALA A 140 -15.29 -6.91 -2.35
C ALA A 140 -14.39 -7.53 -3.44
N GLU A 141 -13.92 -6.73 -4.40
CA GLU A 141 -13.04 -7.19 -5.48
C GLU A 141 -11.73 -7.80 -4.91
N ALA A 142 -11.08 -7.10 -3.98
CA ALA A 142 -9.85 -7.60 -3.37
C ALA A 142 -10.04 -8.91 -2.60
N LYS A 143 -11.22 -9.10 -1.99
CA LYS A 143 -11.56 -10.36 -1.31
C LYS A 143 -11.82 -11.51 -2.29
N GLU A 144 -12.39 -11.23 -3.45
CA GLU A 144 -12.64 -12.24 -4.48
C GLU A 144 -11.35 -12.69 -5.16
N CYS A 145 -10.41 -11.76 -5.37
CA CYS A 145 -9.13 -12.06 -6.03
C CYS A 145 -8.14 -12.83 -5.12
N ASP A 146 -8.21 -12.66 -3.80
CA ASP A 146 -7.32 -13.36 -2.87
C ASP A 146 -8.05 -13.88 -1.63
N THR A 147 -8.21 -15.20 -1.58
CA THR A 147 -8.80 -15.90 -0.44
C THR A 147 -7.95 -15.85 0.83
N ARG A 148 -6.74 -15.29 0.77
CA ARG A 148 -5.77 -15.18 1.87
C ARG A 148 -5.60 -13.76 2.42
N SER A 149 -6.25 -12.75 1.85
CA SER A 149 -6.15 -11.36 2.34
C SER A 149 -6.78 -11.23 3.71
N VAL A 150 -5.98 -10.88 4.69
CA VAL A 150 -6.48 -10.50 6.01
C VAL A 150 -6.91 -9.04 5.93
N PHE A 151 -8.22 -8.80 5.78
CA PHE A 151 -8.77 -7.47 5.89
C PHE A 151 -8.74 -7.01 7.35
N SER A 152 -7.88 -6.08 7.66
CA SER A 152 -7.93 -5.38 8.93
C SER A 152 -8.56 -4.01 8.74
N LEU A 153 -9.80 -3.85 9.17
CA LEU A 153 -10.42 -2.54 9.35
C LEU A 153 -9.83 -1.95 10.64
N ARG A 154 -8.92 -1.01 10.52
CA ARG A 154 -8.44 -0.25 11.66
C ARG A 154 -8.98 1.17 11.56
N GLY A 155 -9.92 1.51 12.45
CA GLY A 155 -10.10 2.90 12.88
C GLY A 155 -8.97 3.23 13.86
N TRP A 156 -8.34 4.36 13.66
CA TRP A 156 -7.40 4.94 14.60
C TRP A 156 -8.16 5.83 15.58
#